data_3e73548f4d14e843c45bd44c91b743cd
#
_entry.id   3e73548f4d14e843c45bd44c91b743cd
#
_cell.length_a   1.000
_cell.length_b   1.000
_cell.length_c   1.000
_cell.angle_alpha   90.00
_cell.angle_beta   90.00
_cell.angle_gamma   90.00
#
_symmetry.space_group_name_H-M   'P 1'
#
loop_
_entity.id
_entity.type
_entity.pdbx_description
1 polymer ?
#
loop_
_entity_poly.entity_id
_entity_poly.type
_entity_poly.pdbx_seq_one_letter_code
_entity_poly.pdbx_strand_id
1 'polypeptide(L)'
;MRAIKDTILRQWSLLRMIPRYPRSVGTRELKDRLEEEDFRVNVRTIQRDLEKFSAIFPLASETQGNALRWSWAEDAQVMDIPGMDPATALAFRLAEEYLTPLLPQTTLKHLAAHFRRAKEVLGPSPTRKLGLWPDKVRIIGRGPVLIPPKIHREVQETVYQALLEDRQVQVMYQRKDSDQPKSYPVHPLALVFREGAVYLVCRVKEYDDVRHLALHRMSSAKLLDQPCIRPSGFNLDAYIRTNEELAYPVSGKPIRLETL
;
A
#
# COMPACT_ATOMS: atom_id res chain seq x y z
N MET A 1 -4.33 -43.35 -3.74
CA MET A 1 -4.96 -42.06 -3.46
C MET A 1 -4.15 -41.18 -2.49
N ARG A 2 -3.57 -41.70 -1.39
CA ARG A 2 -2.77 -40.95 -0.43
C ARG A 2 -1.54 -40.29 -1.06
N ALA A 3 -0.76 -41.02 -1.84
CA ALA A 3 0.47 -40.50 -2.48
C ALA A 3 0.23 -39.36 -3.51
N ILE A 4 -0.92 -39.35 -4.20
CA ILE A 4 -1.27 -38.27 -5.14
C ILE A 4 -1.64 -37.00 -4.37
N LYS A 5 -2.37 -37.14 -3.26
CA LYS A 5 -2.73 -36.01 -2.37
C LYS A 5 -1.49 -35.37 -1.79
N ASP A 6 -0.53 -36.17 -1.33
CA ASP A 6 0.73 -35.70 -0.77
C ASP A 6 1.60 -34.96 -1.82
N THR A 7 1.59 -35.43 -3.08
CA THR A 7 2.29 -34.76 -4.17
C THR A 7 1.70 -33.41 -4.50
N ILE A 8 0.37 -33.28 -4.59
CA ILE A 8 -0.32 -32.01 -4.87
C ILE A 8 -0.08 -31.02 -3.74
N LEU A 9 -0.21 -31.44 -2.50
CA LEU A 9 0.03 -30.55 -1.34
C LEU A 9 1.48 -30.05 -1.32
N ARG A 10 2.45 -30.93 -1.53
CA ARG A 10 3.87 -30.56 -1.62
C ARG A 10 4.13 -29.55 -2.75
N GLN A 11 3.59 -29.79 -3.93
CA GLN A 11 3.73 -28.91 -5.08
C GLN A 11 3.09 -27.55 -4.83
N TRP A 12 1.99 -27.52 -4.12
CA TRP A 12 1.34 -26.30 -3.68
C TRP A 12 2.18 -25.53 -2.65
N SER A 13 2.72 -26.20 -1.63
CA SER A 13 3.64 -25.61 -0.67
C SER A 13 4.88 -25.06 -1.36
N LEU A 14 5.44 -25.80 -2.32
CA LEU A 14 6.59 -25.36 -3.10
C LEU A 14 6.32 -24.02 -3.82
N LEU A 15 5.19 -23.87 -4.51
CA LEU A 15 4.82 -22.62 -5.20
C LEU A 15 4.67 -21.43 -4.23
N ARG A 16 4.15 -21.66 -3.03
CA ARG A 16 3.99 -20.63 -1.99
C ARG A 16 5.31 -20.12 -1.42
N MET A 17 6.34 -20.97 -1.42
CA MET A 17 7.66 -20.66 -0.86
C MET A 17 8.53 -19.83 -1.81
N ILE A 18 8.18 -19.72 -3.10
CA ILE A 18 8.92 -18.95 -4.08
C ILE A 18 8.66 -17.45 -3.86
N PRO A 19 9.70 -16.65 -3.60
CA PRO A 19 9.54 -15.20 -3.42
C PRO A 19 9.32 -14.49 -4.75
N ARG A 20 8.87 -13.24 -4.69
CA ARG A 20 8.82 -12.34 -5.85
C ARG A 20 10.15 -11.67 -6.10
N TYR A 21 10.44 -11.41 -7.39
CA TYR A 21 11.54 -10.53 -7.78
C TYR A 21 11.47 -9.19 -7.01
N PRO A 22 12.60 -8.60 -6.56
CA PRO A 22 14.00 -9.02 -6.81
C PRO A 22 14.52 -10.12 -5.86
N ARG A 23 13.71 -10.62 -4.92
CA ARG A 23 14.13 -11.75 -4.08
C ARG A 23 14.08 -13.05 -4.86
N SER A 24 15.00 -13.96 -4.58
CA SER A 24 15.04 -15.29 -5.18
C SER A 24 15.41 -16.34 -4.13
N VAL A 25 15.05 -17.60 -4.38
CA VAL A 25 15.27 -18.72 -3.48
C VAL A 25 15.97 -19.86 -4.21
N GLY A 26 16.93 -20.50 -3.55
CA GLY A 26 17.67 -21.66 -4.08
C GLY A 26 16.91 -22.97 -3.83
N THR A 27 17.17 -23.98 -4.69
CA THR A 27 16.50 -25.27 -4.61
C THR A 27 16.80 -26.01 -3.28
N ARG A 28 17.99 -25.84 -2.71
CA ARG A 28 18.35 -26.41 -1.39
C ARG A 28 17.54 -25.78 -0.28
N GLU A 29 17.43 -24.47 -0.28
CA GLU A 29 16.62 -23.72 0.69
C GLU A 29 15.14 -24.11 0.62
N LEU A 30 14.62 -24.32 -0.58
CA LEU A 30 13.25 -24.84 -0.77
C LEU A 30 13.08 -26.25 -0.21
N LYS A 31 14.11 -27.10 -0.35
CA LYS A 31 14.11 -28.43 0.25
C LYS A 31 13.99 -28.37 1.77
N ASP A 32 14.83 -27.54 2.41
CA ASP A 32 14.85 -27.40 3.87
C ASP A 32 13.50 -26.91 4.39
N ARG A 33 12.90 -25.93 3.75
CA ARG A 33 11.55 -25.41 4.09
C ARG A 33 10.44 -26.45 3.89
N LEU A 34 10.52 -27.27 2.85
CA LEU A 34 9.58 -28.37 2.64
C LEU A 34 9.70 -29.46 3.69
N GLU A 35 10.92 -29.72 4.18
CA GLU A 35 11.16 -30.67 5.28
C GLU A 35 10.57 -30.15 6.61
N GLU A 36 10.57 -28.85 6.85
CA GLU A 36 9.86 -28.21 7.98
C GLU A 36 8.33 -28.39 7.90
N GLU A 37 7.77 -28.49 6.69
CA GLU A 37 6.35 -28.81 6.45
C GLU A 37 6.07 -30.33 6.32
N ASP A 38 6.97 -31.20 6.80
CA ASP A 38 6.89 -32.66 6.76
C ASP A 38 6.94 -33.30 5.34
N PHE A 39 7.37 -32.56 4.32
CA PHE A 39 7.56 -33.09 2.97
C PHE A 39 9.00 -33.56 2.73
N ARG A 40 9.25 -34.85 2.86
CA ARG A 40 10.57 -35.45 2.55
C ARG A 40 10.74 -35.62 1.03
N VAL A 41 11.57 -34.80 0.42
CA VAL A 41 11.81 -34.81 -1.02
C VAL A 41 13.27 -34.50 -1.34
N ASN A 42 13.79 -35.06 -2.42
CA ASN A 42 15.16 -34.74 -2.86
C ASN A 42 15.18 -33.50 -3.77
N VAL A 43 16.34 -32.84 -3.84
CA VAL A 43 16.57 -31.63 -4.63
C VAL A 43 16.22 -31.81 -6.11
N ARG A 44 16.51 -32.99 -6.69
CA ARG A 44 16.22 -33.30 -8.10
C ARG A 44 14.72 -33.30 -8.40
N THR A 45 13.91 -33.76 -7.46
CA THR A 45 12.45 -33.74 -7.60
C THR A 45 11.93 -32.31 -7.57
N ILE A 46 12.46 -31.46 -6.68
CA ILE A 46 12.10 -30.05 -6.59
C ILE A 46 12.48 -29.31 -7.88
N GLN A 47 13.67 -29.54 -8.41
CA GLN A 47 14.11 -28.95 -9.67
C GLN A 47 13.16 -29.30 -10.82
N ARG A 48 12.82 -30.58 -10.95
CA ARG A 48 11.88 -31.02 -11.98
C ARG A 48 10.48 -30.46 -11.82
N ASP A 49 10.02 -30.28 -10.59
CA ASP A 49 8.72 -29.63 -10.33
C ASP A 49 8.77 -28.14 -10.70
N LEU A 50 9.85 -27.42 -10.37
CA LEU A 50 10.04 -26.01 -10.71
C LEU A 50 10.15 -25.79 -12.23
N GLU A 51 10.86 -26.65 -12.96
CA GLU A 51 10.93 -26.64 -14.42
C GLU A 51 9.54 -26.85 -15.06
N LYS A 52 8.73 -27.75 -14.52
CA LYS A 52 7.35 -27.94 -14.98
C LYS A 52 6.48 -26.72 -14.67
N PHE A 53 6.67 -26.13 -13.50
CA PHE A 53 5.90 -24.95 -13.09
C PHE A 53 6.27 -23.72 -13.92
N SER A 54 7.54 -23.54 -14.31
CA SER A 54 7.96 -22.41 -15.14
C SER A 54 7.35 -22.45 -16.55
N ALA A 55 6.89 -23.61 -17.02
CA ALA A 55 6.15 -23.73 -18.27
C ALA A 55 4.67 -23.27 -18.16
N ILE A 56 4.13 -23.19 -16.95
CA ILE A 56 2.71 -22.89 -16.68
C ILE A 56 2.55 -21.55 -15.97
N PHE A 57 3.46 -21.25 -15.07
CA PHE A 57 3.46 -20.06 -14.22
C PHE A 57 4.60 -19.11 -14.61
N PRO A 58 4.46 -17.80 -14.43
CA PRO A 58 5.50 -16.83 -14.71
C PRO A 58 6.60 -16.88 -13.63
N LEU A 59 7.34 -17.98 -13.60
CA LEU A 59 8.52 -18.17 -12.78
C LEU A 59 9.77 -17.84 -13.59
N ALA A 60 10.65 -17.05 -13.00
CA ALA A 60 11.96 -16.74 -13.53
C ALA A 60 13.02 -17.52 -12.77
N SER A 61 14.03 -18.01 -13.49
CA SER A 61 15.21 -18.63 -12.89
C SER A 61 16.45 -17.85 -13.28
N GLU A 62 17.32 -17.62 -12.29
CA GLU A 62 18.59 -16.91 -12.47
C GLU A 62 19.71 -17.74 -11.87
N THR A 63 20.85 -17.81 -12.59
CA THR A 63 22.04 -18.51 -12.10
C THR A 63 22.88 -17.57 -11.26
N GLN A 64 23.00 -17.86 -9.97
CA GLN A 64 23.88 -17.14 -9.06
C GLN A 64 25.01 -18.07 -8.59
N GLY A 65 26.22 -17.87 -9.13
CA GLY A 65 27.31 -18.82 -8.95
C GLY A 65 26.99 -20.19 -9.57
N ASN A 66 27.11 -21.28 -8.79
CA ASN A 66 26.74 -22.64 -9.22
C ASN A 66 25.31 -23.06 -8.85
N ALA A 67 24.47 -22.14 -8.35
CA ALA A 67 23.13 -22.44 -7.91
C ALA A 67 22.08 -21.74 -8.77
N LEU A 68 21.07 -22.48 -9.17
CA LEU A 68 19.87 -21.95 -9.81
C LEU A 68 18.93 -21.44 -8.73
N ARG A 69 18.55 -20.16 -8.85
CA ARG A 69 17.62 -19.49 -7.95
C ARG A 69 16.34 -19.14 -8.69
N TRP A 70 15.24 -19.21 -7.97
CA TRP A 70 13.90 -19.05 -8.52
C TRP A 70 13.17 -17.89 -7.86
N SER A 71 12.39 -17.17 -8.67
CA SER A 71 11.49 -16.12 -8.23
C SER A 71 10.24 -16.09 -9.10
N TRP A 72 9.14 -15.52 -8.59
CA TRP A 72 8.09 -15.05 -9.47
C TRP A 72 8.62 -13.88 -10.29
N ALA A 73 8.28 -13.81 -11.57
CA ALA A 73 8.65 -12.69 -12.44
C ALA A 73 8.09 -11.37 -11.88
N GLU A 74 8.74 -10.26 -12.20
CA GLU A 74 8.34 -8.93 -11.71
C GLU A 74 6.91 -8.57 -12.09
N ASP A 75 6.51 -8.89 -13.32
CA ASP A 75 5.18 -8.69 -13.91
C ASP A 75 4.20 -9.84 -13.62
N ALA A 76 4.62 -10.87 -12.87
CA ALA A 76 3.76 -11.99 -12.52
C ALA A 76 2.48 -11.49 -11.84
N GLN A 77 1.33 -11.80 -12.41
CA GLN A 77 0.05 -11.56 -11.74
C GLN A 77 0.05 -12.30 -10.38
N VAL A 78 -0.53 -11.66 -9.37
CA VAL A 78 -0.68 -12.30 -8.06
C VAL A 78 -1.45 -13.59 -8.26
N MET A 79 -0.79 -14.74 -8.02
CA MET A 79 -1.48 -16.02 -8.05
C MET A 79 -2.51 -15.97 -6.93
N ASP A 80 -3.78 -16.00 -7.32
CA ASP A 80 -4.90 -15.98 -6.38
C ASP A 80 -4.81 -17.26 -5.57
N ILE A 81 -4.48 -17.14 -4.28
CA ILE A 81 -4.37 -18.29 -3.39
C ILE A 81 -5.79 -18.85 -3.24
N PRO A 82 -6.10 -20.05 -3.76
CA PRO A 82 -7.38 -20.68 -3.45
C PRO A 82 -7.44 -20.87 -1.94
N GLY A 83 -8.33 -20.15 -1.26
CA GLY A 83 -8.51 -20.31 0.16
C GLY A 83 -8.41 -19.05 1.00
N MET A 84 -8.67 -17.86 0.45
CA MET A 84 -8.89 -16.70 1.30
C MET A 84 -10.02 -17.01 2.27
N ASP A 85 -9.71 -17.08 3.56
CA ASP A 85 -10.71 -17.31 4.60
C ASP A 85 -11.61 -16.09 4.79
N PRO A 86 -12.82 -16.25 5.34
CA PRO A 86 -13.77 -15.15 5.50
C PRO A 86 -13.27 -13.99 6.38
N ALA A 87 -12.40 -14.24 7.36
CA ALA A 87 -11.85 -13.19 8.21
C ALA A 87 -10.83 -12.34 7.45
N THR A 88 -9.95 -12.99 6.69
CA THR A 88 -9.03 -12.31 5.77
C THR A 88 -9.79 -11.52 4.70
N ALA A 89 -10.85 -12.09 4.13
CA ALA A 89 -11.70 -11.40 3.16
C ALA A 89 -12.35 -10.14 3.77
N LEU A 90 -12.84 -10.21 5.00
CA LEU A 90 -13.37 -9.04 5.70
C LEU A 90 -12.29 -7.96 5.89
N ALA A 91 -11.08 -8.33 6.28
CA ALA A 91 -9.98 -7.39 6.42
C ALA A 91 -9.69 -6.65 5.09
N PHE A 92 -9.64 -7.36 3.96
CA PHE A 92 -9.47 -6.73 2.64
C PHE A 92 -10.65 -5.84 2.23
N ARG A 93 -11.88 -6.19 2.59
CA ARG A 93 -13.05 -5.34 2.34
C ARG A 93 -12.98 -4.03 3.12
N LEU A 94 -12.63 -4.09 4.40
CA LEU A 94 -12.44 -2.89 5.22
C LEU A 94 -11.24 -2.07 4.74
N ALA A 95 -10.15 -2.72 4.34
CA ALA A 95 -8.99 -2.05 3.76
C ALA A 95 -9.36 -1.30 2.46
N GLU A 96 -10.14 -1.93 1.56
CA GLU A 96 -10.64 -1.27 0.35
C GLU A 96 -11.47 -0.03 0.68
N GLU A 97 -12.38 -0.13 1.65
CA GLU A 97 -13.29 0.95 2.03
C GLU A 97 -12.56 2.13 2.69
N TYR A 98 -11.67 1.85 3.64
CA TYR A 98 -11.07 2.88 4.50
C TYR A 98 -9.66 3.29 4.11
N LEU A 99 -8.87 2.43 3.46
CA LEU A 99 -7.48 2.72 3.12
C LEU A 99 -7.28 3.14 1.66
N THR A 100 -8.25 2.93 0.77
CA THR A 100 -8.14 3.36 -0.63
C THR A 100 -7.68 4.82 -0.79
N PRO A 101 -8.21 5.80 -0.05
CA PRO A 101 -7.76 7.18 -0.18
C PRO A 101 -6.32 7.42 0.27
N LEU A 102 -5.78 6.54 1.12
CA LEU A 102 -4.46 6.68 1.74
C LEU A 102 -3.34 6.03 0.92
N LEU A 103 -3.69 5.12 0.00
CA LEU A 103 -2.72 4.29 -0.71
C LEU A 103 -2.38 4.84 -2.10
N PRO A 104 -1.10 4.73 -2.51
CA PRO A 104 -0.69 5.02 -3.88
C PRO A 104 -1.40 4.12 -4.89
N GLN A 105 -1.64 4.62 -6.11
CA GLN A 105 -2.32 3.87 -7.18
C GLN A 105 -1.58 2.58 -7.57
N THR A 106 -0.25 2.58 -7.51
CA THR A 106 0.57 1.38 -7.73
C THR A 106 0.22 0.29 -6.72
N THR A 107 0.12 0.64 -5.44
CA THR A 107 -0.29 -0.29 -4.38
C THR A 107 -1.73 -0.78 -4.58
N LEU A 108 -2.66 0.11 -4.94
CA LEU A 108 -4.05 -0.27 -5.20
C LEU A 108 -4.18 -1.23 -6.38
N LYS A 109 -3.39 -1.03 -7.46
CA LYS A 109 -3.34 -1.97 -8.59
C LYS A 109 -2.91 -3.37 -8.16
N HIS A 110 -1.89 -3.47 -7.28
CA HIS A 110 -1.46 -4.76 -6.73
C HIS A 110 -2.52 -5.41 -5.83
N LEU A 111 -3.29 -4.63 -5.09
CA LEU A 111 -4.34 -5.14 -4.19
C LEU A 111 -5.66 -5.45 -4.90
N ALA A 112 -5.87 -4.97 -6.12
CA ALA A 112 -7.15 -5.09 -6.84
C ALA A 112 -7.67 -6.53 -6.96
N ALA A 113 -6.78 -7.50 -7.21
CA ALA A 113 -7.14 -8.92 -7.28
C ALA A 113 -7.63 -9.43 -5.91
N HIS A 114 -6.95 -9.04 -4.83
CA HIS A 114 -7.32 -9.42 -3.46
C HIS A 114 -8.66 -8.79 -3.04
N PHE A 115 -8.92 -7.54 -3.40
CA PHE A 115 -10.20 -6.87 -3.13
C PHE A 115 -11.35 -7.56 -3.86
N ARG A 116 -11.16 -7.90 -5.14
CA ARG A 116 -12.15 -8.65 -5.91
C ARG A 116 -12.42 -10.02 -5.27
N ARG A 117 -11.36 -10.76 -4.93
CA ARG A 117 -11.50 -12.07 -4.29
C ARG A 117 -12.19 -12.00 -2.94
N ALA A 118 -11.89 -10.99 -2.15
CA ALA A 118 -12.56 -10.74 -0.87
C ALA A 118 -14.07 -10.55 -1.04
N LYS A 119 -14.51 -9.82 -2.06
CA LYS A 119 -15.93 -9.66 -2.41
C LYS A 119 -16.59 -10.99 -2.76
N GLU A 120 -15.92 -11.84 -3.54
CA GLU A 120 -16.42 -13.18 -3.90
C GLU A 120 -16.52 -14.09 -2.68
N VAL A 121 -15.51 -14.13 -1.81
CA VAL A 121 -15.48 -14.96 -0.59
C VAL A 121 -16.58 -14.57 0.38
N LEU A 122 -16.78 -13.28 0.59
CA LEU A 122 -17.83 -12.77 1.48
C LEU A 122 -19.21 -12.96 0.86
N GLY A 123 -19.36 -12.74 -0.46
CA GLY A 123 -20.57 -12.98 -1.25
C GLY A 123 -21.86 -12.42 -0.66
N PRO A 124 -22.95 -12.41 -1.41
CA PRO A 124 -24.25 -11.92 -0.94
C PRO A 124 -25.03 -12.96 -0.10
N SER A 125 -24.40 -14.03 0.38
CA SER A 125 -25.11 -15.09 1.09
C SER A 125 -25.52 -14.67 2.50
N PRO A 126 -26.81 -14.70 2.85
CA PRO A 126 -27.30 -14.34 4.18
C PRO A 126 -26.79 -15.27 5.30
N THR A 127 -26.26 -16.44 4.95
CA THR A 127 -25.67 -17.38 5.90
C THR A 127 -24.25 -17.00 6.32
N ARG A 128 -23.58 -16.11 5.59
CA ARG A 128 -22.23 -15.64 5.88
C ARG A 128 -22.27 -14.37 6.75
N LYS A 129 -22.37 -14.53 8.06
CA LYS A 129 -22.45 -13.42 9.03
C LYS A 129 -21.36 -12.35 8.84
N LEU A 130 -20.15 -12.72 8.43
CA LEU A 130 -19.05 -11.80 8.18
C LEU A 130 -19.24 -10.95 6.91
N GLY A 131 -19.98 -11.43 5.91
CA GLY A 131 -20.31 -10.64 4.72
C GLY A 131 -21.20 -9.44 5.01
N LEU A 132 -22.00 -9.51 6.07
CA LEU A 132 -22.87 -8.42 6.53
C LEU A 132 -22.16 -7.45 7.51
N TRP A 133 -20.92 -7.75 7.91
CA TRP A 133 -20.21 -6.93 8.88
C TRP A 133 -19.94 -5.50 8.40
N PRO A 134 -19.52 -5.24 7.14
CA PRO A 134 -19.32 -3.87 6.65
C PRO A 134 -20.58 -2.99 6.75
N ASP A 135 -21.78 -3.59 6.69
CA ASP A 135 -23.05 -2.85 6.84
C ASP A 135 -23.38 -2.50 8.29
N LYS A 136 -22.71 -3.15 9.25
CA LYS A 136 -22.92 -2.96 10.69
C LYS A 136 -21.92 -2.01 11.34
N VAL A 137 -20.87 -1.63 10.63
CA VAL A 137 -19.77 -0.80 11.16
C VAL A 137 -19.61 0.44 10.31
N ARG A 138 -19.56 1.60 10.95
CA ARG A 138 -19.29 2.88 10.30
C ARG A 138 -18.34 3.70 11.15
N ILE A 139 -17.39 4.37 10.50
CA ILE A 139 -16.53 5.35 11.14
C ILE A 139 -17.17 6.72 10.86
N ILE A 140 -17.58 7.39 11.92
CA ILE A 140 -18.13 8.73 11.84
C ILE A 140 -17.10 9.70 12.37
N GLY A 141 -16.65 10.63 11.51
CA GLY A 141 -15.75 11.72 11.90
C GLY A 141 -16.41 12.70 12.87
N ARG A 142 -15.61 13.47 13.57
CA ARG A 142 -16.12 14.57 14.42
C ARG A 142 -16.54 15.75 13.54
N GLY A 143 -17.76 16.21 13.69
CA GLY A 143 -18.32 17.36 12.97
C GLY A 143 -19.24 16.99 11.79
N PRO A 144 -19.80 18.00 11.09
CA PRO A 144 -20.68 17.77 9.96
C PRO A 144 -19.94 17.09 8.81
N VAL A 145 -20.59 16.16 8.14
CA VAL A 145 -20.04 15.49 6.96
C VAL A 145 -19.98 16.51 5.82
N LEU A 146 -18.78 17.01 5.53
CA LEU A 146 -18.54 17.89 4.39
C LEU A 146 -18.28 17.06 3.14
N ILE A 147 -18.71 17.57 1.99
CA ILE A 147 -18.37 16.96 0.70
C ILE A 147 -16.88 17.13 0.47
N PRO A 148 -16.09 16.03 0.33
CA PRO A 148 -14.67 16.14 0.10
C PRO A 148 -14.38 16.96 -1.17
N PRO A 149 -13.42 17.87 -1.15
CA PRO A 149 -13.05 18.64 -2.33
C PRO A 149 -12.44 17.71 -3.39
N LYS A 150 -12.77 17.97 -4.65
CA LYS A 150 -12.22 17.20 -5.78
C LYS A 150 -10.74 17.50 -5.93
N ILE A 151 -9.93 16.45 -5.98
CA ILE A 151 -8.49 16.52 -6.28
C ILE A 151 -8.29 16.00 -7.70
N HIS A 152 -7.48 16.69 -8.50
CA HIS A 152 -7.07 16.20 -9.82
C HIS A 152 -6.27 14.92 -9.65
N ARG A 153 -6.68 13.86 -10.35
CA ARG A 153 -6.06 12.52 -10.22
C ARG A 153 -4.56 12.56 -10.51
N GLU A 154 -4.16 13.27 -11.57
CA GLU A 154 -2.75 13.41 -11.97
C GLU A 154 -1.91 14.10 -10.88
N VAL A 155 -2.48 15.11 -10.19
CA VAL A 155 -1.83 15.77 -9.06
C VAL A 155 -1.61 14.79 -7.93
N GLN A 156 -2.63 14.03 -7.58
CA GLN A 156 -2.54 13.06 -6.49
C GLN A 156 -1.49 11.97 -6.81
N GLU A 157 -1.52 11.39 -8.02
CA GLU A 157 -0.58 10.36 -8.44
C GLU A 157 0.86 10.89 -8.43
N THR A 158 1.09 12.09 -8.96
CA THR A 158 2.43 12.71 -9.00
C THR A 158 2.96 13.01 -7.60
N VAL A 159 2.13 13.55 -6.70
CA VAL A 159 2.53 13.84 -5.32
C VAL A 159 2.85 12.55 -4.55
N TYR A 160 2.05 11.50 -4.74
CA TYR A 160 2.29 10.20 -4.10
C TYR A 160 3.59 9.58 -4.61
N GLN A 161 3.85 9.64 -5.91
CA GLN A 161 5.10 9.18 -6.51
C GLN A 161 6.29 9.97 -5.97
N ALA A 162 6.20 11.30 -5.89
CA ALA A 162 7.25 12.16 -5.35
C ALA A 162 7.63 11.81 -3.91
N LEU A 163 6.63 11.46 -3.08
CA LEU A 163 6.85 11.02 -1.70
C LEU A 163 7.47 9.62 -1.62
N LEU A 164 7.10 8.71 -2.53
CA LEU A 164 7.67 7.35 -2.56
C LEU A 164 9.12 7.36 -3.04
N GLU A 165 9.46 8.24 -3.97
CA GLU A 165 10.78 8.32 -4.58
C GLU A 165 11.70 9.35 -3.91
N ASP A 166 11.24 10.03 -2.87
CA ASP A 166 11.94 11.14 -2.21
C ASP A 166 12.45 12.19 -3.21
N ARG A 167 11.57 12.63 -4.13
CA ARG A 167 11.87 13.58 -5.20
C ARG A 167 11.09 14.88 -5.02
N GLN A 168 11.63 15.97 -5.59
CA GLN A 168 10.94 17.26 -5.66
C GLN A 168 9.78 17.18 -6.65
N VAL A 169 8.79 18.05 -6.44
CA VAL A 169 7.65 18.22 -7.33
C VAL A 169 7.39 19.70 -7.61
N GLN A 170 7.20 20.03 -8.87
CA GLN A 170 6.72 21.36 -9.27
C GLN A 170 5.20 21.35 -9.23
N VAL A 171 4.60 22.22 -8.39
CA VAL A 171 3.14 22.31 -8.26
C VAL A 171 2.65 23.67 -8.71
N MET A 172 1.52 23.70 -9.39
CA MET A 172 0.77 24.90 -9.69
C MET A 172 -0.31 25.05 -8.62
N TYR A 173 -0.13 26.00 -7.70
CA TYR A 173 -0.94 26.13 -6.49
C TYR A 173 -1.66 27.46 -6.42
N GLN A 174 -2.95 27.43 -6.10
CA GLN A 174 -3.78 28.61 -5.85
C GLN A 174 -3.90 28.86 -4.35
N ARG A 175 -3.37 29.97 -3.89
CA ARG A 175 -3.49 30.39 -2.49
C ARG A 175 -4.92 30.87 -2.19
N LYS A 176 -5.32 30.84 -0.90
CA LYS A 176 -6.65 31.28 -0.48
C LYS A 176 -6.89 32.76 -0.79
N ASP A 177 -5.83 33.56 -0.66
CA ASP A 177 -5.87 35.00 -0.76
C ASP A 177 -5.40 35.54 -2.13
N SER A 178 -5.40 34.69 -3.16
CA SER A 178 -4.95 35.05 -4.51
C SER A 178 -5.78 34.34 -5.57
N ASP A 179 -6.28 35.09 -6.52
CA ASP A 179 -7.03 34.55 -7.65
C ASP A 179 -6.13 33.95 -8.75
N GLN A 180 -4.81 34.16 -8.65
CA GLN A 180 -3.87 33.62 -9.64
C GLN A 180 -3.05 32.48 -9.07
N PRO A 181 -3.04 31.29 -9.71
CA PRO A 181 -2.19 30.19 -9.33
C PRO A 181 -0.71 30.55 -9.60
N LYS A 182 0.18 30.13 -8.70
CA LYS A 182 1.62 30.27 -8.83
C LYS A 182 2.31 28.91 -8.85
N SER A 183 3.43 28.86 -9.56
CA SER A 183 4.24 27.66 -9.66
C SER A 183 5.28 27.63 -8.55
N TYR A 184 5.32 26.51 -7.79
CA TYR A 184 6.25 26.31 -6.70
C TYR A 184 6.99 24.99 -6.83
N PRO A 185 8.33 24.97 -6.82
CA PRO A 185 9.09 23.75 -6.56
C PRO A 185 9.03 23.45 -5.07
N VAL A 186 8.58 22.27 -4.70
CA VAL A 186 8.41 21.87 -3.31
C VAL A 186 9.14 20.56 -3.02
N HIS A 187 9.58 20.41 -1.77
CA HIS A 187 10.13 19.19 -1.20
C HIS A 187 9.02 18.49 -0.42
N PRO A 188 8.40 17.44 -0.96
CA PRO A 188 7.33 16.70 -0.29
C PRO A 188 7.88 15.94 0.92
N LEU A 189 7.24 16.09 2.09
CA LEU A 189 7.68 15.47 3.33
C LEU A 189 6.69 14.44 3.87
N ALA A 190 5.38 14.72 3.75
CA ALA A 190 4.32 13.84 4.23
C ALA A 190 2.94 14.24 3.66
N LEU A 191 1.95 13.35 3.85
CA LEU A 191 0.53 13.64 3.60
C LEU A 191 -0.24 13.63 4.92
N VAL A 192 -1.17 14.56 5.06
CA VAL A 192 -2.12 14.62 6.17
C VAL A 192 -3.54 14.61 5.61
N PHE A 193 -4.34 13.66 6.08
CA PHE A 193 -5.75 13.54 5.74
C PHE A 193 -6.57 14.10 6.89
N ARG A 194 -7.37 15.13 6.63
CA ARG A 194 -8.21 15.77 7.63
C ARG A 194 -9.57 16.14 7.03
N GLU A 195 -10.64 15.66 7.64
CA GLU A 195 -12.02 16.05 7.28
C GLU A 195 -12.33 15.94 5.78
N GLY A 196 -11.81 14.89 5.12
CA GLY A 196 -11.98 14.67 3.68
C GLY A 196 -11.05 15.48 2.78
N ALA A 197 -10.24 16.40 3.31
CA ALA A 197 -9.21 17.09 2.57
C ALA A 197 -7.85 16.42 2.75
N VAL A 198 -7.01 16.50 1.71
CA VAL A 198 -5.63 15.98 1.71
C VAL A 198 -4.67 17.15 1.63
N TYR A 199 -3.71 17.18 2.54
CA TYR A 199 -2.67 18.20 2.65
C TYR A 199 -1.29 17.59 2.42
N LEU A 200 -0.53 18.19 1.53
CA LEU A 200 0.89 17.93 1.37
C LEU A 200 1.68 18.76 2.36
N VAL A 201 2.29 18.12 3.35
CA VAL A 201 3.31 18.75 4.19
C VAL A 201 4.60 18.80 3.39
N CYS A 202 5.13 19.98 3.17
CA CYS A 202 6.28 20.20 2.30
C CYS A 202 7.10 21.41 2.74
N ARG A 203 8.33 21.47 2.25
CA ARG A 203 9.13 22.69 2.25
C ARG A 203 9.07 23.31 0.85
N VAL A 204 8.73 24.57 0.77
CA VAL A 204 8.76 25.34 -0.47
C VAL A 204 10.15 25.95 -0.63
N LYS A 205 10.78 25.83 -1.81
CA LYS A 205 12.18 26.24 -2.02
C LYS A 205 12.50 27.67 -1.57
N GLU A 206 11.53 28.57 -1.69
CA GLU A 206 11.68 29.99 -1.35
C GLU A 206 11.48 30.32 0.15
N TYR A 207 11.12 29.30 0.95
CA TYR A 207 10.82 29.46 2.38
C TYR A 207 11.56 28.42 3.19
N ASP A 208 12.09 28.81 4.34
CA ASP A 208 12.80 27.90 5.24
C ASP A 208 11.85 27.06 6.12
N ASP A 209 10.60 27.50 6.26
CA ASP A 209 9.59 26.85 7.07
C ASP A 209 8.88 25.69 6.35
N VAL A 210 8.47 24.71 7.13
CA VAL A 210 7.60 23.62 6.66
C VAL A 210 6.17 24.13 6.59
N ARG A 211 5.52 23.91 5.46
CA ARG A 211 4.14 24.32 5.17
C ARG A 211 3.29 23.12 4.78
N HIS A 212 1.98 23.33 4.77
CA HIS A 212 1.05 22.35 4.21
C HIS A 212 0.21 22.99 3.11
N LEU A 213 0.14 22.29 1.99
CA LEU A 213 -0.57 22.72 0.79
C LEU A 213 -1.74 21.77 0.54
N ALA A 214 -2.95 22.30 0.43
CA ALA A 214 -4.12 21.48 0.13
C ALA A 214 -4.08 20.98 -1.32
N LEU A 215 -4.16 19.66 -1.54
CA LEU A 215 -4.06 19.07 -2.88
C LEU A 215 -5.15 19.57 -3.83
N HIS A 216 -6.36 19.80 -3.33
CA HIS A 216 -7.47 20.28 -4.14
C HIS A 216 -7.29 21.71 -4.70
N ARG A 217 -6.28 22.44 -4.20
CA ARG A 217 -5.88 23.76 -4.71
C ARG A 217 -4.71 23.68 -5.70
N MET A 218 -4.25 22.49 -6.02
CA MET A 218 -3.25 22.25 -7.06
C MET A 218 -3.94 21.97 -8.38
N SER A 219 -3.67 22.76 -9.40
CA SER A 219 -4.20 22.52 -10.75
C SER A 219 -3.32 21.59 -11.57
N SER A 220 -2.01 21.52 -11.27
CA SER A 220 -1.08 20.56 -11.86
C SER A 220 0.08 20.25 -10.93
N ALA A 221 0.70 19.09 -11.15
CA ALA A 221 1.92 18.67 -10.48
C ALA A 221 2.83 17.98 -11.50
N LYS A 222 4.14 18.21 -11.41
CA LYS A 222 5.16 17.57 -12.25
C LYS A 222 6.32 17.12 -11.41
N LEU A 223 6.64 15.83 -11.49
CA LEU A 223 7.79 15.25 -10.82
C LEU A 223 9.08 15.86 -11.37
N LEU A 224 10.01 16.23 -10.49
CA LEU A 224 11.31 16.76 -10.84
C LEU A 224 12.40 15.70 -10.60
N ASP A 225 13.53 15.82 -11.32
CA ASP A 225 14.64 14.86 -11.17
C ASP A 225 15.49 15.09 -9.91
N GLN A 226 15.32 16.24 -9.25
CA GLN A 226 16.05 16.58 -8.06
C GLN A 226 15.54 15.82 -6.83
N PRO A 227 16.44 15.34 -5.95
CA PRO A 227 16.04 14.69 -4.70
C PRO A 227 15.33 15.66 -3.75
N CYS A 228 14.42 15.12 -2.97
CA CYS A 228 13.79 15.85 -1.85
C CYS A 228 14.82 16.11 -0.75
N ILE A 229 14.89 17.34 -0.26
CA ILE A 229 15.69 17.71 0.90
C ILE A 229 14.76 17.77 2.12
N ARG A 230 14.87 16.78 2.98
CA ARG A 230 14.14 16.72 4.25
C ARG A 230 14.89 17.53 5.31
N PRO A 231 14.24 18.45 6.02
CA PRO A 231 14.89 19.16 7.13
C PRO A 231 15.37 18.19 8.21
N SER A 232 16.57 18.45 8.76
CA SER A 232 17.09 17.64 9.87
C SER A 232 16.16 17.75 11.07
N GLY A 233 15.80 16.58 11.67
CA GLY A 233 14.91 16.53 12.83
C GLY A 233 13.42 16.72 12.51
N PHE A 234 13.01 16.77 11.23
CA PHE A 234 11.58 16.83 10.90
C PHE A 234 10.85 15.62 11.42
N ASN A 235 9.84 15.86 12.23
CA ASN A 235 8.92 14.86 12.76
C ASN A 235 7.48 15.28 12.47
N LEU A 236 6.74 14.42 11.77
CA LEU A 236 5.37 14.71 11.33
C LEU A 236 4.41 14.90 12.52
N ASP A 237 4.52 14.05 13.55
CA ASP A 237 3.64 14.13 14.72
C ASP A 237 3.87 15.40 15.53
N ALA A 238 5.12 15.83 15.66
CA ALA A 238 5.46 17.10 16.29
C ALA A 238 4.91 18.26 15.46
N TYR A 239 5.08 18.22 14.14
CA TYR A 239 4.55 19.25 13.22
C TYR A 239 3.03 19.37 13.31
N ILE A 240 2.30 18.25 13.32
CA ILE A 240 0.83 18.26 13.43
C ILE A 240 0.39 18.86 14.78
N ARG A 241 1.08 18.50 15.88
CA ARG A 241 0.73 19.01 17.22
C ARG A 241 0.98 20.50 17.40
N THR A 242 1.99 21.05 16.74
CA THR A 242 2.35 22.47 16.85
C THR A 242 1.65 23.37 15.84
N ASN A 243 0.99 22.77 14.82
CA ASN A 243 0.34 23.53 13.77
C ASN A 243 -1.18 23.59 14.02
N GLU A 244 -1.65 24.78 14.44
CA GLU A 244 -3.06 25.02 14.77
C GLU A 244 -4.02 24.74 13.61
N GLU A 245 -3.59 24.91 12.38
CA GLU A 245 -4.42 24.63 11.19
C GLU A 245 -4.60 23.12 10.92
N LEU A 246 -3.73 22.26 11.42
CA LEU A 246 -3.80 20.80 11.29
C LEU A 246 -4.30 20.13 12.57
N ALA A 247 -4.05 20.72 13.73
CA ALA A 247 -4.58 20.28 15.01
C ALA A 247 -5.69 21.25 15.46
N TYR A 248 -6.68 20.77 16.20
CA TYR A 248 -7.51 21.68 16.98
C TYR A 248 -6.63 22.36 18.03
N PRO A 249 -6.87 23.65 18.34
CA PRO A 249 -6.03 24.40 19.24
C PRO A 249 -5.97 23.67 20.57
N VAL A 250 -4.83 23.09 20.80
CA VAL A 250 -4.55 22.42 22.04
C VAL A 250 -3.64 23.36 22.79
N SER A 251 -4.18 24.01 23.80
CA SER A 251 -3.31 24.33 24.90
C SER A 251 -2.71 22.98 25.30
N GLY A 252 -1.39 22.80 25.29
CA GLY A 252 -0.76 21.49 25.53
C GLY A 252 -1.01 20.92 26.94
N LYS A 253 -2.12 21.29 27.57
CA LYS A 253 -2.58 20.80 28.87
C LYS A 253 -3.76 19.84 28.64
N PRO A 254 -3.73 18.63 29.19
CA PRO A 254 -4.87 17.72 29.14
C PRO A 254 -6.09 18.37 29.80
N ILE A 255 -7.21 18.34 29.09
CA ILE A 255 -8.51 18.79 29.63
C ILE A 255 -9.17 17.57 30.26
N ARG A 256 -9.51 17.63 31.54
CA ARG A 256 -10.35 16.65 32.21
C ARG A 256 -11.81 16.99 31.90
N LEU A 257 -12.49 16.13 31.15
CA LEU A 257 -13.95 16.24 30.95
C LEU A 257 -14.64 15.49 32.08
N GLU A 258 -15.35 16.22 32.94
CA GLU A 258 -16.28 15.65 33.91
C GLU A 258 -17.68 15.68 33.25
N THR A 259 -18.23 14.51 33.00
CA THR A 259 -19.64 14.35 32.57
C THR A 259 -20.49 14.28 33.82
N LEU A 260 -21.47 15.15 33.92
CA LEU A 260 -22.56 15.10 34.89
C LEU A 260 -23.51 13.94 34.57
#